data_6cbcb7a00af9fec2ad051be3e22d1079
#
_entry.id   6cbcb7a00af9fec2ad051be3e22d1079
#
_cell.length_a   1.000
_cell.length_b   1.000
_cell.length_c   1.000
_cell.angle_alpha   90.00
_cell.angle_beta   90.00
_cell.angle_gamma   90.00
#
_symmetry.space_group_name_H-M   'P 1'
#
loop_
_entity.id
_entity.type
_entity.pdbx_description
1 polymer ?
#
loop_
_entity_poly.entity_id
_entity_poly.type
_entity_poly.pdbx_seq_one_letter_code
_entity_poly.pdbx_strand_id
1 'polypeptide(L)'
;MAEDKRRRYSSKVVDGLGKSASRAMLRAVGFSDEDFRKPQVGIASTWSNLTPCNMHINRLAEESAAGADEAGGKSLIFNTITVSDGIANGTEGMKYSLVSREVIADSIETVAGCEGFDGLVAIGGC
;
A
#
# COMPACT_ATOMS: atom_id res chain seq x y z
N MET A 1 14.63 17.65 -17.95
CA MET A 1 13.20 17.34 -17.72
C MET A 1 12.74 17.99 -16.42
N ALA A 2 11.58 18.60 -16.44
CA ALA A 2 11.02 19.18 -15.22
C ALA A 2 10.71 18.05 -14.22
N GLU A 3 11.03 18.30 -12.96
CA GLU A 3 10.70 17.39 -11.87
C GLU A 3 9.17 17.30 -11.72
N ASP A 4 8.64 16.08 -11.59
CA ASP A 4 7.22 15.87 -11.36
C ASP A 4 6.85 16.31 -9.94
N LYS A 5 6.11 17.39 -9.83
CA LYS A 5 5.72 17.97 -8.54
C LYS A 5 4.89 17.04 -7.65
N ARG A 6 4.34 15.97 -8.23
CA ARG A 6 3.61 14.94 -7.47
C ARG A 6 4.53 14.05 -6.65
N ARG A 7 5.85 14.03 -6.95
CA ARG A 7 6.86 13.23 -6.24
C ARG A 7 7.33 13.87 -4.95
N ARG A 8 6.40 14.36 -4.16
CA ARG A 8 6.70 15.13 -2.94
C ARG A 8 7.46 14.33 -1.88
N TYR A 9 7.17 13.06 -1.77
CA TYR A 9 7.74 12.17 -0.76
C TYR A 9 8.70 11.15 -1.38
N SER A 10 8.32 10.52 -2.49
CA SER A 10 9.13 9.49 -3.14
C SER A 10 10.48 10.03 -3.62
N SER A 11 10.57 11.29 -4.03
CA SER A 11 11.84 11.90 -4.41
C SER A 11 12.89 11.85 -3.29
N LYS A 12 12.45 11.98 -2.04
CA LYS A 12 13.33 11.92 -0.86
C LYS A 12 13.89 10.51 -0.60
N VAL A 13 13.19 9.50 -1.11
CA VAL A 13 13.53 8.08 -0.90
C VAL A 13 14.43 7.56 -2.02
N VAL A 14 14.25 8.03 -3.25
CA VAL A 14 14.91 7.42 -4.42
C VAL A 14 15.88 8.32 -5.18
N ASP A 15 15.82 9.63 -5.00
CA ASP A 15 16.65 10.56 -5.79
C ASP A 15 18.02 10.81 -5.15
N GLY A 16 19.01 11.01 -6.02
CA GLY A 16 20.37 11.35 -5.62
C GLY A 16 21.29 10.14 -5.42
N LEU A 17 22.59 10.44 -5.37
CA LEU A 17 23.63 9.40 -5.26
C LEU A 17 23.53 8.61 -3.95
N GLY A 18 23.17 9.28 -2.86
CA GLY A 18 23.02 8.64 -1.55
C GLY A 18 21.86 7.66 -1.44
N LYS A 19 21.01 7.54 -2.48
CA LYS A 19 19.85 6.66 -2.51
C LYS A 19 20.02 5.44 -3.42
N SER A 20 21.24 5.10 -3.76
CA SER A 20 21.54 3.94 -4.60
C SER A 20 21.07 2.62 -3.98
N ALA A 21 21.21 2.46 -2.66
CA ALA A 21 20.74 1.27 -1.94
C ALA A 21 19.21 1.15 -2.00
N SER A 22 18.48 2.24 -1.80
CA SER A 22 17.02 2.28 -1.93
C SER A 22 16.59 1.86 -3.33
N ARG A 23 17.21 2.43 -4.35
CA ARG A 23 16.92 2.04 -5.75
C ARG A 23 17.23 0.59 -6.04
N ALA A 24 18.31 0.06 -5.49
CA ALA A 24 18.64 -1.36 -5.66
C ALA A 24 17.55 -2.28 -5.09
N MET A 25 17.01 -1.96 -3.92
CA MET A 25 15.91 -2.70 -3.32
C MET A 25 14.65 -2.63 -4.20
N LEU A 26 14.30 -1.45 -4.70
CA LEU A 26 13.13 -1.28 -5.55
C LEU A 26 13.31 -1.94 -6.93
N ARG A 27 14.51 -2.00 -7.47
CA ARG A 27 14.78 -2.78 -8.69
C ARG A 27 14.51 -4.27 -8.49
N ALA A 28 14.80 -4.80 -7.31
CA ALA A 28 14.53 -6.20 -6.99
C ALA A 28 13.03 -6.54 -7.03
N VAL A 29 12.16 -5.56 -6.83
CA VAL A 29 10.70 -5.70 -6.97
C VAL A 29 10.16 -5.19 -8.31
N GLY A 30 11.04 -4.95 -9.28
CA GLY A 30 10.66 -4.70 -10.67
C GLY A 30 10.67 -3.24 -11.13
N PHE A 31 11.23 -2.29 -10.37
CA PHE A 31 11.35 -0.91 -10.84
C PHE A 31 12.30 -0.79 -12.02
N SER A 32 11.85 -0.12 -13.07
CA SER A 32 12.68 0.34 -14.19
C SER A 32 13.27 1.72 -13.89
N ASP A 33 14.18 2.19 -14.75
CA ASP A 33 14.75 3.54 -14.63
C ASP A 33 13.68 4.63 -14.70
N GLU A 34 12.65 4.42 -15.51
CA GLU A 34 11.53 5.36 -15.62
C GLU A 34 10.66 5.38 -14.38
N ASP A 35 10.48 4.23 -13.71
CA ASP A 35 9.64 4.12 -12.52
C ASP A 35 10.13 5.00 -11.38
N PHE A 36 11.45 5.23 -11.28
CA PHE A 36 12.02 6.14 -10.29
C PHE A 36 11.65 7.61 -10.53
N ARG A 37 11.12 7.94 -11.69
CA ARG A 37 10.68 9.29 -12.04
C ARG A 37 9.19 9.53 -11.86
N LYS A 38 8.45 8.47 -11.54
CA LYS A 38 6.99 8.50 -11.34
C LYS A 38 6.65 8.74 -9.87
N PRO A 39 5.51 9.37 -9.58
CA PRO A 39 4.99 9.39 -8.21
C PRO A 39 4.64 7.95 -7.79
N GLN A 40 4.96 7.62 -6.56
CA GLN A 40 4.70 6.29 -6.00
C GLN A 40 3.35 6.27 -5.29
N VAL A 41 2.51 5.30 -5.65
CA VAL A 41 1.16 5.13 -5.11
C VAL A 41 1.08 3.81 -4.38
N GLY A 42 0.92 3.88 -3.06
CA GLY A 42 0.70 2.70 -2.23
C GLY A 42 -0.74 2.20 -2.36
N ILE A 43 -0.91 0.90 -2.53
CA ILE A 43 -2.21 0.24 -2.52
C ILE A 43 -2.27 -0.60 -1.26
N ALA A 44 -3.00 -0.12 -0.25
CA ALA A 44 -3.19 -0.83 1.02
C ALA A 44 -4.32 -1.84 0.87
N SER A 45 -3.98 -3.11 0.77
CA SER A 45 -4.92 -4.22 0.64
C SER A 45 -5.22 -4.83 2.00
N THR A 46 -6.49 -5.11 2.27
CA THR A 46 -6.92 -5.90 3.41
C THR A 46 -7.31 -7.31 2.99
N TRP A 47 -6.68 -7.81 1.92
CA TRP A 47 -6.94 -9.17 1.45
C TRP A 47 -6.68 -10.20 2.53
N SER A 48 -7.59 -11.15 2.61
CA SER A 48 -7.44 -12.36 3.43
C SER A 48 -8.41 -13.43 2.89
N ASN A 49 -8.00 -14.69 2.97
CA ASN A 49 -8.93 -15.80 2.74
C ASN A 49 -9.70 -16.19 4.02
N LEU A 50 -9.48 -15.43 5.11
CA LEU A 50 -10.11 -15.67 6.40
C LEU A 50 -11.59 -15.29 6.41
N THR A 51 -11.98 -14.27 5.65
CA THR A 51 -13.35 -13.75 5.64
C THR A 51 -13.85 -13.58 4.20
N PRO A 52 -15.14 -13.93 3.94
CA PRO A 52 -15.72 -13.78 2.60
C PRO A 52 -15.68 -12.35 2.06
N CYS A 53 -15.75 -11.35 2.95
CA CYS A 53 -15.74 -9.94 2.56
C CYS A 53 -14.41 -9.50 1.95
N ASN A 54 -13.33 -10.20 2.23
CA ASN A 54 -11.97 -9.80 1.86
C ASN A 54 -11.29 -10.72 0.85
N MET A 55 -11.86 -11.88 0.58
CA MET A 55 -11.20 -12.89 -0.26
C MET A 55 -11.01 -12.50 -1.72
N HIS A 56 -11.68 -11.44 -2.19
CA HIS A 56 -11.55 -10.91 -3.56
C HIS A 56 -10.71 -9.62 -3.63
N ILE A 57 -10.29 -9.07 -2.49
CA ILE A 57 -9.61 -7.77 -2.44
C ILE A 57 -8.25 -7.81 -3.13
N ASN A 58 -7.59 -8.96 -3.21
CA ASN A 58 -6.35 -9.11 -3.98
C ASN A 58 -6.53 -8.71 -5.46
N ARG A 59 -7.67 -9.07 -6.07
CA ARG A 59 -7.99 -8.67 -7.44
C ARG A 59 -8.28 -7.18 -7.55
N LEU A 60 -9.00 -6.63 -6.58
CA LEU A 60 -9.25 -5.18 -6.53
C LEU A 60 -7.96 -4.38 -6.35
N ALA A 61 -7.02 -4.90 -5.57
CA ALA A 61 -5.70 -4.28 -5.40
C ALA A 61 -4.93 -4.27 -6.73
N GLU A 62 -4.95 -5.35 -7.48
CA GLU A 62 -4.32 -5.44 -8.81
C GLU A 62 -4.95 -4.46 -9.81
N GLU A 63 -6.29 -4.35 -9.83
CA GLU A 63 -7.00 -3.39 -10.67
C GLU A 63 -6.67 -1.94 -10.27
N SER A 64 -6.60 -1.66 -8.97
CA SER A 64 -6.21 -0.33 -8.48
C SER A 64 -4.77 0.01 -8.86
N ALA A 65 -3.87 -0.96 -8.77
CA ALA A 65 -2.49 -0.81 -9.19
C ALA A 65 -2.38 -0.52 -10.69
N ALA A 66 -3.12 -1.26 -11.52
CA ALA A 66 -3.17 -1.03 -12.96
C ALA A 66 -3.67 0.39 -13.27
N GLY A 67 -4.69 0.86 -12.58
CA GLY A 67 -5.21 2.22 -12.75
C GLY A 67 -4.19 3.30 -12.37
N ALA A 68 -3.46 3.11 -11.27
CA ALA A 68 -2.41 4.02 -10.85
C ALA A 68 -1.26 4.06 -11.87
N ASP A 69 -0.84 2.91 -12.39
CA ASP A 69 0.20 2.80 -13.41
C ASP A 69 -0.23 3.44 -14.73
N GLU A 70 -1.47 3.23 -15.16
CA GLU A 70 -2.05 3.84 -16.36
C GLU A 70 -2.11 5.37 -16.25
N ALA A 71 -2.37 5.88 -15.06
CA ALA A 71 -2.40 7.32 -14.79
C ALA A 71 -1.00 7.96 -14.68
N GLY A 72 0.07 7.20 -14.88
CA GLY A 72 1.44 7.68 -14.88
C GLY A 72 2.14 7.61 -13.52
N GLY A 73 1.57 6.91 -12.55
CA GLY A 73 2.21 6.59 -11.28
C GLY A 73 3.01 5.29 -11.33
N LYS A 74 3.60 4.95 -10.21
CA LYS A 74 4.14 3.61 -9.95
C LYS A 74 3.45 3.03 -8.73
N SER A 75 2.68 1.98 -8.95
CA SER A 75 1.93 1.31 -7.88
C SER A 75 2.83 0.38 -7.06
N LEU A 76 2.51 0.28 -5.77
CA LEU A 76 3.14 -0.64 -4.83
C LEU A 76 2.05 -1.20 -3.93
N ILE A 77 1.77 -2.49 -4.09
CA ILE A 77 0.76 -3.17 -3.27
C ILE A 77 1.41 -3.66 -1.98
N PHE A 78 0.78 -3.37 -0.87
CA PHE A 78 1.12 -3.97 0.42
C PHE A 78 -0.15 -4.39 1.13
N ASN A 79 -0.01 -5.26 2.14
CA ASN A 79 -1.15 -5.82 2.83
C ASN A 79 -1.16 -5.39 4.30
N THR A 80 -2.34 -5.09 4.81
CA THR A 80 -2.60 -4.95 6.23
C THR A 80 -3.55 -6.04 6.70
N ILE A 81 -3.89 -6.03 7.98
CA ILE A 81 -4.74 -7.08 8.57
C ILE A 81 -6.22 -6.84 8.30
N THR A 82 -7.00 -7.88 8.51
CA THR A 82 -8.46 -7.80 8.64
C THR A 82 -8.93 -8.82 9.67
N VAL A 83 -10.01 -8.50 10.35
CA VAL A 83 -10.76 -9.43 11.20
C VAL A 83 -12.23 -9.35 10.86
N SER A 84 -13.01 -10.39 11.16
CA SER A 84 -14.45 -10.39 10.97
C SER A 84 -15.17 -10.53 12.29
N ASP A 85 -15.88 -9.50 12.69
CA ASP A 85 -16.75 -9.54 13.85
C ASP A 85 -17.97 -10.43 13.63
N GLY A 86 -18.36 -10.69 12.38
CA GLY A 86 -19.35 -11.69 12.04
C GLY A 86 -18.93 -13.12 12.41
N ILE A 87 -17.63 -13.40 12.34
CA ILE A 87 -17.07 -14.70 12.79
C ILE A 87 -16.91 -14.72 14.32
N ALA A 88 -16.45 -13.64 14.90
CA ALA A 88 -16.14 -13.56 16.33
C ALA A 88 -17.34 -13.23 17.21
N ASN A 89 -18.50 -12.91 16.63
CA ASN A 89 -19.69 -12.50 17.34
C ASN A 89 -20.09 -13.54 18.41
N GLY A 90 -20.36 -13.03 19.62
CA GLY A 90 -20.71 -13.88 20.75
C GLY A 90 -19.53 -14.56 21.45
N THR A 91 -18.31 -14.28 21.04
CA THR A 91 -17.09 -14.82 21.67
C THR A 91 -16.22 -13.70 22.28
N GLU A 92 -15.21 -14.08 23.07
CA GLU A 92 -14.21 -13.14 23.56
C GLU A 92 -13.42 -12.44 22.43
N GLY A 93 -13.34 -13.06 21.26
CA GLY A 93 -12.69 -12.49 20.07
C GLY A 93 -13.33 -11.19 19.59
N MET A 94 -14.60 -10.95 19.93
CA MET A 94 -15.29 -9.70 19.58
C MET A 94 -14.62 -8.46 20.16
N LYS A 95 -13.88 -8.61 21.25
CA LYS A 95 -13.10 -7.51 21.87
C LYS A 95 -12.02 -6.94 20.97
N TYR A 96 -11.57 -7.69 19.98
CA TYR A 96 -10.55 -7.26 19.01
C TYR A 96 -11.12 -6.47 17.83
N SER A 97 -12.44 -6.46 17.63
CA SER A 97 -13.07 -5.85 16.45
C SER A 97 -12.73 -4.35 16.32
N LEU A 98 -13.03 -3.54 17.32
CA LEU A 98 -12.75 -2.11 17.26
C LEU A 98 -11.25 -1.79 17.33
N VAL A 99 -10.51 -2.57 18.11
CA VAL A 99 -9.05 -2.43 18.22
C VAL A 99 -8.35 -2.68 16.88
N SER A 100 -8.89 -3.56 16.05
CA SER A 100 -8.32 -3.85 14.74
C SER A 100 -8.24 -2.61 13.85
N ARG A 101 -9.17 -1.66 13.98
CA ARG A 101 -9.17 -0.41 13.21
C ARG A 101 -7.92 0.42 13.47
N GLU A 102 -7.49 0.53 14.72
CA GLU A 102 -6.26 1.25 15.10
C GLU A 102 -5.04 0.56 14.51
N VAL A 103 -4.96 -0.76 14.63
CA VAL A 103 -3.84 -1.54 14.08
C VAL A 103 -3.77 -1.40 12.57
N ILE A 104 -4.90 -1.46 11.87
CA ILE A 104 -4.96 -1.28 10.41
C ILE A 104 -4.48 0.13 10.04
N ALA A 105 -5.05 1.17 10.67
CA ALA A 105 -4.68 2.56 10.39
C ALA A 105 -3.20 2.82 10.67
N ASP A 106 -2.69 2.37 11.80
CA ASP A 106 -1.29 2.53 12.20
C ASP A 106 -0.34 1.80 11.24
N SER A 107 -0.71 0.59 10.79
CA SER A 107 0.10 -0.16 9.85
C SER A 107 0.18 0.53 8.48
N ILE A 108 -0.93 1.07 8.00
CA ILE A 108 -0.99 1.82 6.74
C ILE A 108 -0.13 3.09 6.84
N GLU A 109 -0.29 3.86 7.91
CA GLU A 109 0.50 5.07 8.16
C GLU A 109 1.99 4.74 8.25
N THR A 110 2.34 3.66 8.96
CA THR A 110 3.74 3.22 9.10
C THR A 110 4.38 2.91 7.76
N VAL A 111 3.70 2.15 6.92
CA VAL A 111 4.24 1.79 5.59
C VAL A 111 4.31 3.02 4.68
N ALA A 112 3.24 3.79 4.60
CA ALA A 112 3.20 4.97 3.73
C ALA A 112 4.25 6.02 4.14
N GLY A 113 4.42 6.24 5.43
CA GLY A 113 5.40 7.18 5.96
C GLY A 113 6.84 6.71 5.78
N CYS A 114 7.10 5.43 6.05
CA CYS A 114 8.43 4.85 5.91
C CYS A 114 8.88 4.79 4.44
N GLU A 115 8.02 4.32 3.57
CA GLU A 115 8.35 4.11 2.15
C GLU A 115 8.19 5.37 1.29
N GLY A 116 7.59 6.42 1.83
CA GLY A 116 7.49 7.72 1.16
C GLY A 116 6.54 7.71 -0.02
N PHE A 117 5.35 7.14 0.13
CA PHE A 117 4.34 7.18 -0.93
C PHE A 117 3.81 8.60 -1.14
N ASP A 118 3.61 8.95 -2.40
CA ASP A 118 3.03 10.25 -2.81
C ASP A 118 1.50 10.22 -2.78
N GLY A 119 0.91 9.05 -2.90
CA GLY A 119 -0.51 8.79 -2.82
C GLY A 119 -0.81 7.42 -2.23
N LEU A 120 -2.03 7.23 -1.80
CA LEU A 120 -2.47 5.98 -1.18
C LEU A 120 -3.90 5.65 -1.60
N VAL A 121 -4.12 4.38 -1.93
CA VAL A 121 -5.45 3.78 -2.06
C VAL A 121 -5.60 2.74 -0.97
N ALA A 122 -6.65 2.83 -0.17
CA ALA A 122 -6.96 1.85 0.86
C ALA A 122 -8.22 1.07 0.47
N ILE A 123 -8.14 -0.25 0.49
CA ILE A 123 -9.23 -1.14 0.11
C ILE A 123 -9.65 -1.93 1.33
N GLY A 124 -10.83 -1.61 1.84
CA GLY A 124 -11.43 -2.27 2.99
C GLY A 124 -12.49 -3.28 2.60
N GLY A 125 -12.78 -4.18 3.52
CA GLY A 125 -13.85 -5.16 3.39
C GLY A 125 -14.63 -5.26 4.71
N CYS A 126 -14.44 -6.33 5.39
CA CYS A 126 -15.09 -6.60 6.67
C CYS A 126 -14.53 -5.75 7.79
#